data_fd66a3466b93dd849553bfdb68f912df
#
_entry.id   fd66a3466b93dd849553bfdb68f912df
#
_cell.length_a   1.000
_cell.length_b   1.000
_cell.length_c   1.000
_cell.angle_alpha   90.00
_cell.angle_beta   90.00
_cell.angle_gamma   90.00
#
_symmetry.space_group_name_H-M   'P 1'
#
loop_
_entity.id
_entity.type
_entity.pdbx_description
1 polymer ?
#
loop_
_entity_poly.entity_id
_entity_poly.type
_entity_poly.pdbx_seq_one_letter_code
_entity_poly.pdbx_strand_id
1 'polypeptide(L)'
;MAPPKPIISIPALHNDTRIHIFRRAFPAMEELAGMYVDAYVIVTECYVVICDTLLCPADMAFVMEQVRPILTPGRQLLVINSHADWDHAWGNSYFTGENGAPLLAQQHCWVRMQSAEAQAELVAYQKRDTIFQQVVLTAPTLTFTHGMTLYGGDLTLELFPAPGHSSDSSALWIPELRLLLAFDSLEAPFPLLENATSVQPLISTLQRFLAMQPQQVLCSHSMADSALIHTNLAYIETLVQRCRTLLLTRHPTDTELERASELIASPYTAFGVLEDGIPTAAFYRQAHENNIRFIMQYVMYHQVTL
;
A
#
# COMPACT_ATOMS: atom_id res chain seq x y z
N MET A 1 32.67 8.90 2.15
CA MET A 1 31.71 7.79 2.18
C MET A 1 30.79 7.97 0.97
N ALA A 2 30.55 6.92 0.20
CA ALA A 2 29.54 6.97 -0.85
C ALA A 2 28.17 7.24 -0.18
N PRO A 3 27.27 8.03 -0.80
CA PRO A 3 25.93 8.20 -0.28
C PRO A 3 25.26 6.83 -0.15
N PRO A 4 24.42 6.61 0.87
CA PRO A 4 23.71 5.34 1.02
C PRO A 4 22.92 5.06 -0.26
N LYS A 5 22.95 3.80 -0.72
CA LYS A 5 22.16 3.40 -1.89
C LYS A 5 20.69 3.62 -1.55
N PRO A 6 19.91 4.28 -2.42
CA PRO A 6 18.50 4.56 -2.15
C PRO A 6 17.65 3.28 -2.05
N ILE A 7 18.13 2.17 -2.66
CA ILE A 7 17.47 0.85 -2.62
C ILE A 7 18.41 -0.18 -2.01
N ILE A 8 17.88 -0.98 -1.12
CA ILE A 8 18.56 -2.12 -0.51
C ILE A 8 17.74 -3.40 -0.70
N SER A 9 18.43 -4.51 -0.95
CA SER A 9 17.81 -5.83 -0.84
C SER A 9 17.79 -6.22 0.64
N ILE A 10 16.61 -6.61 1.13
CA ILE A 10 16.43 -7.09 2.50
C ILE A 10 16.35 -8.61 2.44
N PRO A 11 17.02 -9.34 3.37
CA PRO A 11 16.86 -10.78 3.45
C PRO A 11 15.39 -11.16 3.55
N ALA A 12 14.97 -12.17 2.79
CA ALA A 12 13.61 -12.66 2.82
C ALA A 12 13.21 -13.01 4.26
N LEU A 13 12.04 -12.55 4.67
CA LEU A 13 11.43 -12.99 5.91
C LEU A 13 11.21 -14.49 5.79
N HIS A 14 11.63 -15.24 6.84
CA HIS A 14 11.38 -16.68 6.98
C HIS A 14 12.13 -17.64 6.05
N ASN A 15 13.29 -17.23 5.53
CA ASN A 15 14.20 -18.12 4.77
C ASN A 15 13.64 -18.72 3.47
N ASP A 16 12.51 -18.26 2.95
CA ASP A 16 12.06 -18.68 1.62
C ASP A 16 12.81 -17.89 0.54
N THR A 17 13.70 -18.57 -0.15
CA THR A 17 14.58 -17.98 -1.18
C THR A 17 13.83 -17.54 -2.43
N ARG A 18 12.54 -17.84 -2.54
CA ARG A 18 11.67 -17.42 -3.64
C ARG A 18 11.09 -16.03 -3.47
N ILE A 19 11.16 -15.46 -2.25
CA ILE A 19 10.62 -14.13 -1.95
C ILE A 19 11.78 -13.17 -1.71
N HIS A 20 11.91 -12.16 -2.55
CA HIS A 20 12.91 -11.09 -2.43
C HIS A 20 12.22 -9.78 -2.11
N ILE A 21 12.85 -8.96 -1.27
CA ILE A 21 12.33 -7.65 -0.85
C ILE A 21 13.33 -6.57 -1.26
N PHE A 22 12.84 -5.55 -1.93
CA PHE A 22 13.61 -4.38 -2.34
C PHE A 22 13.03 -3.14 -1.66
N ARG A 23 13.75 -2.61 -0.68
CA ARG A 23 13.34 -1.44 0.09
C ARG A 23 13.91 -0.18 -0.52
N ARG A 24 13.05 0.76 -0.85
CA ARG A 24 13.36 2.09 -1.34
C ARG A 24 13.10 3.12 -0.25
N ALA A 25 14.16 3.76 0.28
CA ALA A 25 13.99 4.91 1.15
C ALA A 25 13.44 6.10 0.36
N PHE A 26 12.47 6.82 0.94
CA PHE A 26 11.93 8.01 0.30
C PHE A 26 12.97 9.12 0.21
N PRO A 27 12.87 10.02 -0.82
CA PRO A 27 13.67 11.22 -0.86
C PRO A 27 13.42 12.06 0.40
N ALA A 28 14.37 12.94 0.73
CA ALA A 28 14.27 13.80 1.90
C ALA A 28 13.22 14.92 1.69
N MET A 29 11.96 14.53 1.51
CA MET A 29 10.81 15.42 1.57
C MET A 29 10.40 15.53 3.03
N GLU A 30 10.20 16.76 3.55
CA GLU A 30 10.06 17.04 5.00
C GLU A 30 9.12 16.08 5.73
N GLU A 31 7.95 15.84 5.18
CA GLU A 31 6.90 15.01 5.77
C GLU A 31 7.12 13.49 5.63
N LEU A 32 7.97 13.06 4.67
CA LEU A 32 8.22 11.65 4.35
C LEU A 32 9.63 11.20 4.71
N ALA A 33 10.41 12.06 5.35
CA ALA A 33 11.78 11.74 5.72
C ALA A 33 11.83 10.54 6.68
N GLY A 34 12.60 9.52 6.29
CA GLY A 34 12.71 8.27 7.05
C GLY A 34 11.69 7.20 6.69
N MET A 35 10.70 7.51 5.85
CA MET A 35 9.81 6.50 5.27
C MET A 35 10.50 5.71 4.16
N TYR A 36 9.93 4.57 3.86
CA TYR A 36 10.34 3.70 2.76
C TYR A 36 9.14 2.98 2.17
N VAL A 37 9.32 2.43 0.98
CA VAL A 37 8.38 1.50 0.37
C VAL A 37 9.11 0.23 -0.05
N ASP A 38 8.48 -0.91 0.11
CA ASP A 38 8.98 -2.22 -0.28
C ASP A 38 8.29 -2.71 -1.56
N ALA A 39 9.08 -3.11 -2.54
CA ALA A 39 8.65 -3.91 -3.67
C ALA A 39 9.07 -5.36 -3.46
N TYR A 40 8.28 -6.30 -3.96
CA TYR A 40 8.52 -7.72 -3.77
C TYR A 40 8.80 -8.41 -5.11
N VAL A 41 9.68 -9.40 -5.09
CA VAL A 41 9.88 -10.29 -6.25
C VAL A 41 9.64 -11.72 -5.81
N ILE A 42 8.67 -12.36 -6.46
CA ILE A 42 8.27 -13.75 -6.20
C ILE A 42 8.76 -14.61 -7.36
N VAL A 43 9.57 -15.60 -7.04
CA VAL A 43 10.14 -16.53 -8.01
C VAL A 43 9.40 -17.85 -7.93
N THR A 44 8.81 -18.28 -9.04
CA THR A 44 8.16 -19.57 -9.16
C THR A 44 8.84 -20.41 -10.25
N GLU A 45 8.39 -21.63 -10.47
CA GLU A 45 8.89 -22.44 -11.60
C GLU A 45 8.60 -21.79 -12.94
N CYS A 46 7.41 -21.13 -13.09
CA CYS A 46 6.94 -20.58 -14.37
C CYS A 46 7.17 -19.05 -14.49
N TYR A 47 7.26 -18.33 -13.38
CA TYR A 47 7.25 -16.87 -13.38
C TYR A 47 8.33 -16.27 -12.47
N VAL A 48 8.75 -15.07 -12.85
CA VAL A 48 9.31 -14.08 -11.93
C VAL A 48 8.31 -12.94 -11.86
N VAL A 49 7.69 -12.74 -10.72
CA VAL A 49 6.63 -11.75 -10.51
C VAL A 49 7.17 -10.61 -9.68
N ILE A 50 7.14 -9.40 -10.22
CA ILE A 50 7.47 -8.16 -9.50
C ILE A 50 6.16 -7.58 -8.98
N CYS A 51 6.07 -7.36 -7.68
CA CYS A 51 4.95 -6.71 -7.03
C CYS A 51 5.36 -5.30 -6.63
N ASP A 52 4.74 -4.33 -7.27
CA ASP A 52 5.01 -2.90 -7.28
C ASP A 52 6.33 -2.48 -7.91
N THR A 53 6.38 -1.24 -8.37
CA THR A 53 7.47 -0.73 -9.21
C THR A 53 8.19 0.49 -8.61
N LEU A 54 7.98 0.74 -7.32
CA LEU A 54 8.63 1.83 -6.59
C LEU A 54 8.34 3.22 -7.23
N LEU A 55 9.26 4.18 -7.00
CA LEU A 55 9.03 5.60 -7.24
C LEU A 55 9.26 6.02 -8.70
N CYS A 56 10.13 5.33 -9.41
CA CYS A 56 10.55 5.78 -10.75
C CYS A 56 11.20 4.65 -11.57
N PRO A 57 11.32 4.81 -12.91
CA PRO A 57 11.95 3.79 -13.77
C PRO A 57 13.41 3.47 -13.41
N ALA A 58 14.15 4.43 -12.85
CA ALA A 58 15.52 4.20 -12.40
C ALA A 58 15.61 3.23 -11.21
N ASP A 59 14.61 3.24 -10.34
CA ASP A 59 14.51 2.29 -9.24
C ASP A 59 14.34 0.86 -9.79
N MET A 60 13.47 0.69 -10.81
CA MET A 60 13.27 -0.61 -11.45
C MET A 60 14.48 -1.08 -12.25
N ALA A 61 15.26 -0.18 -12.83
CA ALA A 61 16.53 -0.55 -13.46
C ALA A 61 17.47 -1.22 -12.44
N PHE A 62 17.58 -0.68 -11.23
CA PHE A 62 18.36 -1.27 -10.15
C PHE A 62 17.81 -2.63 -9.69
N VAL A 63 16.50 -2.74 -9.50
CA VAL A 63 15.86 -4.02 -9.12
C VAL A 63 16.12 -5.08 -10.18
N MET A 64 15.97 -4.72 -11.46
CA MET A 64 16.13 -5.66 -12.58
C MET A 64 17.59 -6.11 -12.77
N GLU A 65 18.59 -5.34 -12.38
CA GLU A 65 19.99 -5.82 -12.33
C GLU A 65 20.14 -7.04 -11.41
N GLN A 66 19.40 -7.08 -10.29
CA GLN A 66 19.40 -8.19 -9.34
C GLN A 66 18.48 -9.34 -9.76
N VAL A 67 17.42 -9.04 -10.50
CA VAL A 67 16.39 -10.01 -10.92
C VAL A 67 16.80 -10.75 -12.21
N ARG A 68 17.51 -10.12 -13.14
CA ARG A 68 17.89 -10.74 -14.42
C ARG A 68 18.60 -12.10 -14.29
N PRO A 69 19.52 -12.35 -13.32
CA PRO A 69 20.12 -13.67 -13.15
C PRO A 69 19.12 -14.77 -12.75
N ILE A 70 17.98 -14.38 -12.16
CA ILE A 70 16.91 -15.28 -11.70
C ILE A 70 15.92 -15.58 -12.83
N LEU A 71 15.83 -14.69 -13.80
CA LEU A 71 14.98 -14.83 -14.98
C LEU A 71 15.60 -15.81 -16.00
N THR A 72 15.56 -17.08 -15.64
CA THR A 72 16.13 -18.16 -16.48
C THR A 72 15.18 -18.52 -17.64
N PRO A 73 15.69 -19.17 -18.73
CA PRO A 73 14.83 -19.68 -19.79
C PRO A 73 13.68 -20.56 -19.25
N GLY A 74 12.46 -20.26 -19.68
CA GLY A 74 11.24 -20.94 -19.22
C GLY A 74 10.43 -20.17 -18.19
N ARG A 75 11.02 -19.18 -17.51
CA ARG A 75 10.28 -18.26 -16.64
C ARG A 75 9.85 -17.01 -17.39
N GLN A 76 8.62 -16.59 -17.19
CA GLN A 76 8.09 -15.35 -17.75
C GLN A 76 8.13 -14.25 -16.69
N LEU A 77 8.52 -13.03 -17.10
CA LEU A 77 8.44 -11.86 -16.27
C LEU A 77 7.02 -11.31 -16.28
N LEU A 78 6.48 -11.01 -15.10
CA LEU A 78 5.19 -10.36 -14.90
C LEU A 78 5.33 -9.30 -13.84
N VAL A 79 4.67 -8.18 -14.03
CA VAL A 79 4.61 -7.08 -13.04
C VAL A 79 3.18 -6.95 -12.54
N ILE A 80 3.01 -6.80 -11.24
CA ILE A 80 1.72 -6.58 -10.58
C ILE A 80 1.80 -5.24 -9.84
N ASN A 81 0.84 -4.35 -10.05
CA ASN A 81 0.67 -3.20 -9.19
C ASN A 81 -0.42 -3.48 -8.15
N SER A 82 -0.12 -3.22 -6.89
CA SER A 82 -1.07 -3.31 -5.79
C SER A 82 -2.16 -2.24 -5.91
N HIS A 83 -1.77 -1.01 -6.28
CA HIS A 83 -2.62 0.14 -6.55
C HIS A 83 -1.86 1.22 -7.34
N ALA A 84 -2.49 2.37 -7.60
CA ALA A 84 -1.99 3.39 -8.52
C ALA A 84 -1.10 4.46 -7.88
N ASP A 85 -0.84 4.42 -6.58
CA ASP A 85 -0.09 5.46 -5.89
C ASP A 85 1.34 5.59 -6.40
N TRP A 86 1.89 6.78 -6.24
CA TRP A 86 3.15 7.23 -6.82
C TRP A 86 4.37 6.37 -6.43
N ASP A 87 4.35 5.80 -5.25
CA ASP A 87 5.43 4.97 -4.72
C ASP A 87 5.26 3.47 -5.00
N HIS A 88 4.17 3.08 -5.68
CA HIS A 88 3.87 1.70 -6.08
C HIS A 88 3.91 1.47 -7.59
N ALA A 89 3.52 2.48 -8.39
CA ALA A 89 3.27 2.27 -9.81
C ALA A 89 4.09 3.17 -10.76
N TRP A 90 4.84 4.15 -10.25
CA TRP A 90 5.52 5.11 -11.12
C TRP A 90 6.80 4.58 -11.79
N GLY A 91 7.31 3.44 -11.37
CA GLY A 91 8.35 2.72 -12.10
C GLY A 91 7.86 1.92 -13.31
N ASN A 92 6.55 1.84 -13.56
CA ASN A 92 5.94 1.04 -14.62
C ASN A 92 6.52 1.30 -16.01
N SER A 93 6.90 2.54 -16.32
CA SER A 93 7.45 2.90 -17.63
C SER A 93 8.78 2.19 -17.96
N TYR A 94 9.49 1.63 -16.97
CA TYR A 94 10.64 0.78 -17.21
C TYR A 94 10.28 -0.48 -18.01
N PHE A 95 9.08 -1.01 -17.82
CA PHE A 95 8.60 -2.25 -18.43
C PHE A 95 7.92 -2.03 -19.79
N THR A 96 8.38 -1.01 -20.52
CA THR A 96 7.94 -0.72 -21.90
C THR A 96 9.09 -0.92 -22.88
N GLY A 97 8.78 -0.98 -24.18
CA GLY A 97 9.79 -1.13 -25.23
C GLY A 97 10.60 -2.42 -25.09
N GLU A 98 11.93 -2.31 -25.12
CA GLU A 98 12.85 -3.47 -25.07
C GLU A 98 12.81 -4.23 -23.73
N ASN A 99 12.45 -3.57 -22.63
CA ASN A 99 12.27 -4.20 -21.32
C ASN A 99 10.82 -4.69 -21.10
N GLY A 100 10.00 -4.72 -22.15
CA GLY A 100 8.57 -4.97 -22.07
C GLY A 100 8.19 -6.20 -21.26
N ALA A 101 7.31 -6.00 -20.28
CA ALA A 101 6.66 -7.05 -19.51
C ALA A 101 5.16 -6.73 -19.34
N PRO A 102 4.28 -7.73 -19.24
CA PRO A 102 2.89 -7.49 -18.89
C PRO A 102 2.78 -6.81 -17.54
N LEU A 103 2.00 -5.73 -17.47
CA LEU A 103 1.63 -5.01 -16.25
C LEU A 103 0.20 -5.41 -15.86
N LEU A 104 0.02 -6.01 -14.72
CA LEU A 104 -1.26 -6.51 -14.21
C LEU A 104 -1.70 -5.72 -12.98
N ALA A 105 -2.95 -5.29 -12.93
CA ALA A 105 -3.55 -4.68 -11.75
C ALA A 105 -5.09 -4.86 -11.71
N GLN A 106 -5.70 -4.42 -10.62
CA GLN A 106 -7.13 -4.26 -10.52
C GLN A 106 -7.62 -3.19 -11.51
N GLN A 107 -8.81 -3.35 -12.09
CA GLN A 107 -9.31 -2.46 -13.13
C GLN A 107 -9.39 -0.99 -12.71
N HIS A 108 -9.69 -0.68 -11.45
CA HIS A 108 -9.73 0.71 -10.96
C HIS A 108 -8.33 1.34 -10.96
N CYS A 109 -7.26 0.56 -10.76
CA CYS A 109 -5.89 1.04 -10.88
C CYS A 109 -5.63 1.56 -12.32
N TRP A 110 -6.07 0.81 -13.34
CA TRP A 110 -6.00 1.26 -14.72
C TRP A 110 -6.74 2.58 -14.96
N VAL A 111 -7.97 2.72 -14.41
CA VAL A 111 -8.76 3.95 -14.51
C VAL A 111 -8.05 5.11 -13.81
N ARG A 112 -7.58 4.89 -12.59
CA ARG A 112 -6.97 5.91 -11.75
C ARG A 112 -5.67 6.44 -12.36
N MET A 113 -4.82 5.58 -12.90
CA MET A 113 -3.56 5.98 -13.56
C MET A 113 -3.76 6.82 -14.83
N GLN A 114 -4.93 6.80 -15.43
CA GLN A 114 -5.26 7.60 -16.62
C GLN A 114 -6.05 8.87 -16.30
N SER A 115 -6.30 9.15 -15.02
CA SER A 115 -7.07 10.31 -14.59
C SER A 115 -6.28 11.61 -14.74
N ALA A 116 -7.01 12.71 -14.79
CA ALA A 116 -6.42 14.06 -14.77
C ALA A 116 -5.74 14.34 -13.43
N GLU A 117 -6.26 13.78 -12.36
CA GLU A 117 -5.73 13.87 -10.99
C GLU A 117 -4.35 13.23 -10.91
N ALA A 118 -4.17 12.01 -11.43
CA ALA A 118 -2.86 11.34 -11.46
C ALA A 118 -1.83 12.14 -12.26
N GLN A 119 -2.24 12.73 -13.39
CA GLN A 119 -1.36 13.59 -14.17
C GLN A 119 -1.00 14.89 -13.43
N ALA A 120 -1.93 15.49 -12.72
CA ALA A 120 -1.69 16.68 -11.90
C ALA A 120 -0.75 16.38 -10.73
N GLU A 121 -0.92 15.22 -10.11
CA GLU A 121 -0.05 14.72 -9.05
C GLU A 121 1.38 14.54 -9.56
N LEU A 122 1.58 13.85 -10.68
CA LEU A 122 2.91 13.70 -11.28
C LEU A 122 3.59 15.05 -11.52
N VAL A 123 2.87 16.02 -12.10
CA VAL A 123 3.40 17.37 -12.34
C VAL A 123 3.81 18.06 -11.03
N ALA A 124 3.07 17.84 -9.94
CA ALA A 124 3.41 18.38 -8.63
C ALA A 124 4.70 17.74 -8.08
N TYR A 125 4.83 16.42 -8.16
CA TYR A 125 6.02 15.70 -7.69
C TYR A 125 7.26 16.00 -8.54
N GLN A 126 7.13 16.17 -9.84
CA GLN A 126 8.23 16.59 -10.74
C GLN A 126 8.80 17.97 -10.39
N LYS A 127 8.01 18.84 -9.74
CA LYS A 127 8.47 20.14 -9.23
C LYS A 127 9.18 20.00 -7.87
N ARG A 128 8.89 18.96 -7.11
CA ARG A 128 9.43 18.73 -5.76
C ARG A 128 10.78 18.04 -5.78
N ASP A 129 10.98 17.05 -6.67
CA ASP A 129 12.23 16.28 -6.74
C ASP A 129 12.55 15.84 -8.18
N THR A 130 13.85 15.84 -8.50
CA THR A 130 14.37 15.47 -9.81
C THR A 130 14.22 13.98 -10.13
N ILE A 131 14.08 13.12 -9.14
CA ILE A 131 13.88 11.67 -9.35
C ILE A 131 12.63 11.36 -10.17
N PHE A 132 11.62 12.24 -10.13
CA PHE A 132 10.36 12.07 -10.84
C PHE A 132 10.37 12.61 -12.28
N GLN A 133 11.45 13.28 -12.71
CA GLN A 133 11.52 13.93 -14.05
C GLN A 133 11.38 12.92 -15.21
N GLN A 134 11.77 11.67 -15.01
CA GLN A 134 11.70 10.62 -16.03
C GLN A 134 10.45 9.72 -15.89
N VAL A 135 9.61 9.99 -14.90
CA VAL A 135 8.38 9.23 -14.71
C VAL A 135 7.38 9.55 -15.83
N VAL A 136 6.86 8.49 -16.42
CA VAL A 136 5.75 8.55 -17.36
C VAL A 136 4.67 7.62 -16.83
N LEU A 137 3.47 8.15 -16.56
CA LEU A 137 2.36 7.33 -16.10
C LEU A 137 2.07 6.25 -17.14
N THR A 138 2.24 5.01 -16.72
CA THR A 138 2.11 3.83 -17.59
C THR A 138 1.11 2.88 -16.95
N ALA A 139 -0.09 2.86 -17.51
CA ALA A 139 -1.19 2.06 -16.98
C ALA A 139 -0.95 0.55 -17.20
N PRO A 140 -1.54 -0.32 -16.37
CA PRO A 140 -1.53 -1.76 -16.56
C PRO A 140 -2.03 -2.19 -17.94
N THR A 141 -1.43 -3.24 -18.50
CA THR A 141 -1.82 -3.82 -19.80
C THR A 141 -2.80 -4.99 -19.65
N LEU A 142 -2.88 -5.56 -18.45
CA LEU A 142 -3.82 -6.61 -18.06
C LEU A 142 -4.57 -6.16 -16.81
N THR A 143 -5.87 -6.41 -16.75
CA THR A 143 -6.66 -6.05 -15.57
C THR A 143 -7.56 -7.18 -15.12
N PHE A 144 -7.86 -7.21 -13.80
CA PHE A 144 -8.90 -8.05 -13.23
C PHE A 144 -9.92 -7.22 -12.42
N THR A 145 -11.13 -7.75 -12.24
CA THR A 145 -12.18 -7.08 -11.47
C THR A 145 -12.45 -7.77 -10.13
N HIS A 146 -12.59 -9.07 -10.10
CA HIS A 146 -12.96 -9.84 -8.91
C HIS A 146 -11.80 -10.60 -8.29
N GLY A 147 -10.83 -10.96 -9.11
CA GLY A 147 -9.64 -11.70 -8.73
C GLY A 147 -9.04 -12.43 -9.91
N MET A 148 -7.82 -12.91 -9.72
CA MET A 148 -7.08 -13.70 -10.69
C MET A 148 -6.16 -14.68 -9.96
N THR A 149 -6.04 -15.88 -10.50
CA THR A 149 -5.09 -16.90 -10.02
C THR A 149 -4.03 -17.16 -11.07
N LEU A 150 -2.77 -17.07 -10.66
CA LEU A 150 -1.61 -17.45 -11.47
C LEU A 150 -1.03 -18.76 -10.92
N TYR A 151 -0.96 -19.76 -11.76
CA TYR A 151 -0.37 -21.06 -11.41
C TYR A 151 1.12 -21.06 -11.78
N GLY A 152 1.98 -20.89 -10.78
CA GLY A 152 3.43 -20.79 -10.97
C GLY A 152 4.18 -22.12 -11.03
N GLY A 153 3.49 -23.25 -10.91
CA GLY A 153 4.06 -24.59 -10.79
C GLY A 153 4.18 -24.99 -9.31
N ASP A 154 5.15 -24.47 -8.62
CA ASP A 154 5.42 -24.72 -7.20
C ASP A 154 4.67 -23.76 -6.23
N LEU A 155 4.21 -22.61 -6.71
CA LEU A 155 3.41 -21.64 -5.98
C LEU A 155 2.17 -21.23 -6.77
N THR A 156 1.08 -21.01 -6.05
CA THR A 156 -0.16 -20.39 -6.55
C THR A 156 -0.22 -18.96 -6.04
N LEU A 157 -0.47 -18.01 -6.93
CA LEU A 157 -0.61 -16.60 -6.61
C LEU A 157 -2.05 -16.16 -6.85
N GLU A 158 -2.78 -15.90 -5.78
CA GLU A 158 -4.18 -15.49 -5.81
C GLU A 158 -4.28 -13.97 -5.57
N LEU A 159 -4.54 -13.21 -6.64
CA LEU A 159 -4.78 -11.76 -6.57
C LEU A 159 -6.25 -11.50 -6.35
N PHE A 160 -6.56 -10.52 -5.51
CA PHE A 160 -7.93 -10.09 -5.28
C PHE A 160 -8.01 -8.62 -4.83
N PRO A 161 -9.15 -7.95 -5.07
CA PRO A 161 -9.40 -6.60 -4.57
C PRO A 161 -9.34 -6.56 -3.05
N ALA A 162 -8.66 -5.56 -2.52
CA ALA A 162 -8.52 -5.30 -1.08
C ALA A 162 -8.75 -3.79 -0.80
N PRO A 163 -9.94 -3.25 -1.15
CA PRO A 163 -10.19 -1.82 -1.05
C PRO A 163 -10.22 -1.34 0.40
N GLY A 164 -9.87 -0.07 0.60
CA GLY A 164 -9.89 0.58 1.91
C GLY A 164 -8.81 1.64 2.05
N HIS A 165 -7.54 1.31 1.86
CA HIS A 165 -6.50 2.31 1.69
C HIS A 165 -6.82 3.18 0.45
N SER A 166 -7.02 2.55 -0.67
CA SER A 166 -7.58 3.16 -1.88
C SER A 166 -8.64 2.26 -2.51
N SER A 167 -9.45 2.79 -3.42
CA SER A 167 -10.53 2.05 -4.08
C SER A 167 -10.02 1.00 -5.07
N ASP A 168 -8.79 1.14 -5.53
CA ASP A 168 -8.10 0.26 -6.48
C ASP A 168 -7.11 -0.72 -5.84
N SER A 169 -7.01 -0.71 -4.51
CA SER A 169 -6.11 -1.59 -3.76
C SER A 169 -6.39 -3.07 -4.00
N SER A 170 -5.32 -3.83 -4.09
CA SER A 170 -5.31 -5.29 -4.24
C SER A 170 -4.36 -5.93 -3.25
N ALA A 171 -4.61 -7.19 -2.93
CA ALA A 171 -3.71 -8.04 -2.16
C ALA A 171 -3.39 -9.31 -2.94
N LEU A 172 -2.31 -9.99 -2.52
CA LEU A 172 -1.87 -11.25 -3.10
C LEU A 172 -1.70 -12.30 -1.99
N TRP A 173 -2.28 -13.46 -2.20
CA TRP A 173 -2.20 -14.60 -1.30
C TRP A 173 -1.41 -15.75 -1.95
N ILE A 174 -0.51 -16.35 -1.19
CA ILE A 174 0.27 -17.53 -1.58
C ILE A 174 -0.07 -18.66 -0.60
N PRO A 175 -1.03 -19.55 -0.96
CA PRO A 175 -1.54 -20.58 -0.05
C PRO A 175 -0.46 -21.51 0.49
N GLU A 176 0.47 -21.94 -0.36
CA GLU A 176 1.54 -22.90 -0.01
C GLU A 176 2.47 -22.35 1.09
N LEU A 177 2.61 -21.04 1.17
CA LEU A 177 3.43 -20.34 2.15
C LEU A 177 2.59 -19.75 3.29
N ARG A 178 1.26 -19.78 3.19
CA ARG A 178 0.35 -18.99 4.03
C ARG A 178 0.82 -17.55 4.17
N LEU A 179 1.29 -16.98 3.07
CA LEU A 179 1.84 -15.64 2.98
C LEU A 179 0.83 -14.70 2.32
N LEU A 180 0.52 -13.60 3.01
CA LEU A 180 -0.30 -12.52 2.51
C LEU A 180 0.58 -11.30 2.22
N LEU A 181 0.62 -10.85 0.95
CA LEU A 181 1.08 -9.53 0.59
C LEU A 181 -0.12 -8.61 0.67
N ALA A 182 -0.24 -7.87 1.77
CA ALA A 182 -1.34 -6.96 2.05
C ALA A 182 -1.11 -5.56 1.48
N PHE A 183 0.16 -5.25 1.13
CA PHE A 183 0.59 -3.92 0.68
C PHE A 183 0.10 -2.83 1.65
N ASP A 184 -0.51 -1.77 1.17
CA ASP A 184 -1.00 -0.65 1.98
C ASP A 184 -2.37 -0.88 2.63
N SER A 185 -3.00 -2.04 2.35
CA SER A 185 -4.22 -2.43 3.09
C SER A 185 -3.95 -2.77 4.56
N LEU A 186 -2.67 -2.93 4.93
CA LEU A 186 -2.18 -3.04 6.31
C LEU A 186 -0.98 -2.11 6.51
N GLU A 187 -0.96 -1.38 7.62
CA GLU A 187 0.13 -0.46 7.95
C GLU A 187 0.31 -0.31 9.47
N ALA A 188 1.55 -0.14 9.90
CA ALA A 188 1.89 0.22 11.26
C ALA A 188 2.25 1.73 11.33
N PRO A 189 1.70 2.46 12.31
CA PRO A 189 0.96 1.98 13.49
C PRO A 189 -0.51 1.67 13.24
N PHE A 190 -1.11 2.16 12.14
CA PHE A 190 -2.51 1.95 11.78
C PHE A 190 -2.70 2.20 10.27
N PRO A 191 -3.79 1.66 9.67
CA PRO A 191 -4.05 1.80 8.24
C PRO A 191 -4.49 3.22 7.89
N LEU A 192 -4.18 3.65 6.67
CA LEU A 192 -4.62 4.93 6.12
C LEU A 192 -5.94 4.76 5.36
N LEU A 193 -6.84 5.72 5.52
CA LEU A 193 -8.10 5.81 4.78
C LEU A 193 -7.98 6.91 3.71
N GLU A 194 -8.41 6.62 2.49
CA GLU A 194 -8.48 7.63 1.42
C GLU A 194 -9.58 8.66 1.68
N ASN A 195 -10.75 8.20 2.15
CA ASN A 195 -11.93 9.03 2.42
C ASN A 195 -12.98 8.27 3.25
N ALA A 196 -14.13 8.90 3.50
CA ALA A 196 -15.22 8.32 4.28
C ALA A 196 -15.80 7.03 3.68
N THR A 197 -15.82 6.89 2.35
CA THR A 197 -16.36 5.69 1.69
C THR A 197 -15.44 4.49 1.80
N SER A 198 -14.19 4.69 2.20
CA SER A 198 -13.17 3.66 2.40
C SER A 198 -13.36 2.85 3.69
N VAL A 199 -14.10 3.40 4.68
CA VAL A 199 -14.20 2.81 6.03
C VAL A 199 -14.75 1.39 6.01
N GLN A 200 -15.94 1.18 5.42
CA GLN A 200 -16.55 -0.15 5.37
C GLN A 200 -15.78 -1.13 4.48
N PRO A 201 -15.30 -0.75 3.29
CA PRO A 201 -14.40 -1.58 2.50
C PRO A 201 -13.16 -2.04 3.26
N LEU A 202 -12.47 -1.15 4.00
CA LEU A 202 -11.30 -1.52 4.79
C LEU A 202 -11.64 -2.53 5.88
N ILE A 203 -12.72 -2.33 6.63
CA ILE A 203 -13.19 -3.31 7.64
C ILE A 203 -13.40 -4.68 6.99
N SER A 204 -14.08 -4.72 5.84
CA SER A 204 -14.35 -5.98 5.12
C SER A 204 -13.06 -6.64 4.62
N THR A 205 -12.10 -5.86 4.13
CA THR A 205 -10.78 -6.32 3.70
C THR A 205 -10.01 -6.94 4.87
N LEU A 206 -9.93 -6.25 6.01
CA LEU A 206 -9.25 -6.75 7.21
C LEU A 206 -9.91 -8.01 7.77
N GLN A 207 -11.24 -8.09 7.79
CA GLN A 207 -11.97 -9.30 8.20
C GLN A 207 -11.69 -10.47 7.25
N ARG A 208 -11.59 -10.23 5.93
CA ARG A 208 -11.17 -11.23 4.97
C ARG A 208 -9.75 -11.72 5.24
N PHE A 209 -8.81 -10.83 5.53
CA PHE A 209 -7.45 -11.20 5.86
C PHE A 209 -7.38 -12.08 7.12
N LEU A 210 -8.17 -11.76 8.17
CA LEU A 210 -8.27 -12.60 9.35
C LEU A 210 -8.82 -14.00 9.04
N ALA A 211 -9.84 -14.07 8.19
CA ALA A 211 -10.44 -15.36 7.79
C ALA A 211 -9.47 -16.25 7.00
N MET A 212 -8.51 -15.69 6.28
CA MET A 212 -7.46 -16.41 5.56
C MET A 212 -6.41 -17.01 6.50
N GLN A 213 -6.29 -16.51 7.74
CA GLN A 213 -5.35 -16.98 8.75
C GLN A 213 -3.89 -17.03 8.24
N PRO A 214 -3.33 -15.93 7.72
CA PRO A 214 -1.95 -15.92 7.25
C PRO A 214 -0.99 -16.21 8.39
N GLN A 215 0.08 -16.94 8.10
CA GLN A 215 1.21 -17.10 9.02
C GLN A 215 2.20 -15.95 8.89
N GLN A 216 2.24 -15.35 7.71
CA GLN A 216 3.14 -14.26 7.37
C GLN A 216 2.38 -13.18 6.62
N VAL A 217 2.76 -11.92 6.89
CA VAL A 217 2.17 -10.76 6.23
C VAL A 217 3.29 -9.83 5.77
N LEU A 218 3.17 -9.31 4.57
CA LEU A 218 4.07 -8.31 4.00
C LEU A 218 3.27 -7.04 3.69
N CYS A 219 3.74 -5.91 4.20
CA CYS A 219 3.19 -4.57 3.99
C CYS A 219 4.20 -3.70 3.27
N SER A 220 3.78 -2.65 2.59
CA SER A 220 4.72 -1.84 1.80
C SER A 220 5.58 -0.90 2.66
N HIS A 221 5.04 -0.36 3.76
CA HIS A 221 5.71 0.67 4.57
C HIS A 221 6.16 0.21 5.94
N SER A 222 5.87 -1.03 6.31
CA SER A 222 6.20 -1.55 7.64
C SER A 222 6.57 -3.02 7.60
N MET A 223 7.45 -3.41 8.53
CA MET A 223 7.66 -4.82 8.86
C MET A 223 6.53 -5.24 9.80
N ALA A 224 5.79 -6.28 9.45
CA ALA A 224 4.63 -6.72 10.22
C ALA A 224 4.58 -8.24 10.38
N ASP A 225 3.90 -8.65 11.44
CA ASP A 225 3.41 -10.00 11.61
C ASP A 225 1.88 -10.06 11.43
N SER A 226 1.29 -11.24 11.51
CA SER A 226 -0.15 -11.41 11.35
C SER A 226 -1.00 -10.70 12.44
N ALA A 227 -0.40 -10.34 13.59
CA ALA A 227 -1.08 -9.60 14.65
C ALA A 227 -1.45 -8.19 14.21
N LEU A 228 -0.74 -7.61 13.23
CA LEU A 228 -1.07 -6.29 12.70
C LEU A 228 -2.49 -6.24 12.12
N ILE A 229 -3.01 -7.33 11.56
CA ILE A 229 -4.39 -7.39 11.03
C ILE A 229 -5.39 -7.08 12.15
N HIS A 230 -5.22 -7.71 13.32
CA HIS A 230 -6.05 -7.46 14.49
C HIS A 230 -5.91 -6.04 15.01
N THR A 231 -4.67 -5.53 15.06
CA THR A 231 -4.38 -4.17 15.53
C THR A 231 -5.04 -3.12 14.62
N ASN A 232 -4.93 -3.28 13.31
CA ASN A 232 -5.53 -2.37 12.34
C ASN A 232 -7.07 -2.41 12.39
N LEU A 233 -7.65 -3.60 12.48
CA LEU A 233 -9.12 -3.73 12.62
C LEU A 233 -9.62 -3.10 13.92
N ALA A 234 -8.97 -3.40 15.05
CA ALA A 234 -9.33 -2.83 16.35
C ALA A 234 -9.21 -1.30 16.39
N TYR A 235 -8.20 -0.72 15.70
CA TYR A 235 -8.05 0.71 15.53
C TYR A 235 -9.29 1.32 14.86
N ILE A 236 -9.68 0.82 13.70
CA ILE A 236 -10.84 1.35 12.94
C ILE A 236 -12.13 1.15 13.74
N GLU A 237 -12.38 -0.03 14.30
CA GLU A 237 -13.60 -0.33 15.06
C GLU A 237 -13.70 0.55 16.32
N THR A 238 -12.58 0.79 17.02
CA THR A 238 -12.53 1.69 18.17
C THR A 238 -12.92 3.12 17.80
N LEU A 239 -12.38 3.64 16.70
CA LEU A 239 -12.70 4.98 16.24
C LEU A 239 -14.16 5.09 15.79
N VAL A 240 -14.67 4.10 15.05
CA VAL A 240 -16.10 4.04 14.66
C VAL A 240 -17.00 4.08 15.88
N GLN A 241 -16.70 3.28 16.92
CA GLN A 241 -17.51 3.24 18.13
C GLN A 241 -17.46 4.58 18.89
N ARG A 242 -16.31 5.22 19.00
CA ARG A 242 -16.17 6.54 19.66
C ARG A 242 -16.89 7.64 18.89
N CYS A 243 -16.79 7.65 17.56
CA CYS A 243 -17.55 8.57 16.72
C CYS A 243 -19.07 8.39 16.88
N ARG A 244 -19.56 7.14 16.88
CA ARG A 244 -20.97 6.84 17.15
C ARG A 244 -21.42 7.38 18.50
N THR A 245 -20.64 7.16 19.55
CA THR A 245 -20.95 7.63 20.91
C THR A 245 -21.05 9.15 20.95
N LEU A 246 -20.13 9.89 20.33
CA LEU A 246 -20.20 11.35 20.26
C LEU A 246 -21.48 11.81 19.54
N LEU A 247 -21.78 11.22 18.41
CA LEU A 247 -22.92 11.61 17.56
C LEU A 247 -24.29 11.33 18.19
N LEU A 248 -24.37 10.52 19.24
CA LEU A 248 -25.58 10.37 20.05
C LEU A 248 -25.91 11.64 20.88
N THR A 249 -24.91 12.47 21.14
CA THR A 249 -25.05 13.64 22.01
C THR A 249 -24.97 14.97 21.27
N ARG A 250 -24.18 15.04 20.20
CA ARG A 250 -24.01 16.26 19.40
C ARG A 250 -23.41 15.95 18.02
N HIS A 251 -23.63 16.88 17.09
CA HIS A 251 -22.94 16.90 15.80
C HIS A 251 -21.83 17.96 15.85
N PRO A 252 -20.57 17.57 15.54
CA PRO A 252 -19.47 18.52 15.47
C PRO A 252 -19.61 19.44 14.26
N THR A 253 -19.03 20.66 14.38
CA THR A 253 -18.87 21.59 13.25
C THR A 253 -17.62 21.24 12.44
N ASP A 254 -17.51 21.75 11.21
CA ASP A 254 -16.33 21.53 10.38
C ASP A 254 -15.02 22.00 11.05
N THR A 255 -15.05 23.12 11.77
CA THR A 255 -13.90 23.64 12.53
C THR A 255 -13.49 22.70 13.68
N GLU A 256 -14.46 22.05 14.33
CA GLU A 256 -14.15 21.06 15.36
C GLU A 256 -13.54 19.79 14.78
N LEU A 257 -13.92 19.41 13.58
CA LEU A 257 -13.36 18.23 12.86
C LEU A 257 -11.87 18.41 12.48
N GLU A 258 -11.32 19.61 12.53
CA GLU A 258 -9.87 19.84 12.39
C GLU A 258 -9.05 19.23 13.54
N ARG A 259 -9.68 19.02 14.71
CA ARG A 259 -9.12 18.36 15.90
C ARG A 259 -9.97 17.19 16.33
N ALA A 260 -10.25 16.31 15.38
CA ALA A 260 -11.21 15.22 15.56
C ALA A 260 -10.79 14.24 16.68
N SER A 261 -9.49 14.04 16.90
CA SER A 261 -8.97 13.18 17.98
C SER A 261 -9.32 13.67 19.38
N GLU A 262 -9.33 15.00 19.59
CA GLU A 262 -9.74 15.62 20.87
C GLU A 262 -11.23 15.39 21.12
N LEU A 263 -12.06 15.48 20.07
CA LEU A 263 -13.51 15.32 20.19
C LEU A 263 -13.94 13.96 20.73
N ILE A 264 -13.23 12.91 20.33
CA ILE A 264 -13.57 11.53 20.70
C ILE A 264 -12.63 10.97 21.77
N ALA A 265 -11.80 11.83 22.39
CA ALA A 265 -10.80 11.44 23.37
C ALA A 265 -9.92 10.27 22.92
N SER A 266 -9.43 10.36 21.68
CA SER A 266 -8.66 9.30 21.04
C SER A 266 -7.35 9.86 20.49
N PRO A 267 -6.39 10.22 21.37
CA PRO A 267 -5.14 10.81 20.91
C PRO A 267 -4.30 9.80 20.13
N TYR A 268 -3.51 10.29 19.18
CA TYR A 268 -2.56 9.51 18.39
C TYR A 268 -1.70 8.57 19.24
N THR A 269 -1.24 9.04 20.40
CA THR A 269 -0.40 8.28 21.33
C THR A 269 -1.05 7.01 21.89
N ALA A 270 -2.36 6.85 21.75
CA ALA A 270 -3.07 5.65 22.20
C ALA A 270 -2.89 4.44 21.25
N PHE A 271 -2.38 4.65 20.02
CA PHE A 271 -2.36 3.62 18.95
C PHE A 271 -0.96 3.23 18.48
N GLY A 272 0.05 3.47 19.26
CA GLY A 272 1.43 3.20 18.95
C GLY A 272 2.17 4.49 18.61
N VAL A 273 3.28 4.67 19.27
CA VAL A 273 4.05 5.90 19.18
C VAL A 273 5.29 5.61 18.39
N LEU A 274 5.41 6.25 17.25
CA LEU A 274 6.74 6.56 16.72
C LEU A 274 7.29 7.67 17.63
N GLU A 275 8.52 7.52 18.12
CA GLU A 275 9.16 8.44 19.05
C GLU A 275 9.07 9.89 18.55
N ASP A 276 8.82 10.84 19.46
CA ASP A 276 8.83 12.26 19.12
C ASP A 276 10.19 12.65 18.54
N GLY A 277 10.17 13.34 17.38
CA GLY A 277 11.37 13.75 16.64
C GLY A 277 11.69 12.91 15.40
N ILE A 278 10.95 11.82 15.15
CA ILE A 278 10.99 11.13 13.86
C ILE A 278 10.06 11.89 12.89
N PRO A 279 10.53 12.32 11.71
CA PRO A 279 9.69 13.06 10.74
C PRO A 279 8.38 12.35 10.38
N THR A 280 8.41 11.02 10.27
CA THR A 280 7.24 10.16 10.04
C THR A 280 6.16 10.27 11.12
N ALA A 281 6.51 10.66 12.35
CA ALA A 281 5.54 10.86 13.42
C ALA A 281 4.55 12.00 13.09
N ALA A 282 5.02 13.08 12.46
CA ALA A 282 4.15 14.18 12.03
C ALA A 282 3.16 13.72 10.95
N PHE A 283 3.62 12.92 9.99
CA PHE A 283 2.79 12.32 8.96
C PHE A 283 1.66 11.46 9.57
N TYR A 284 2.00 10.50 10.43
CA TYR A 284 0.99 9.63 11.05
C TYR A 284 0.07 10.36 12.03
N ARG A 285 0.52 11.43 12.67
CA ARG A 285 -0.36 12.29 13.47
C ARG A 285 -1.45 12.94 12.61
N GLN A 286 -1.05 13.50 11.47
CA GLN A 286 -2.01 14.09 10.52
C GLN A 286 -2.91 13.02 9.92
N ALA A 287 -2.38 11.86 9.58
CA ALA A 287 -3.14 10.72 9.07
C ALA A 287 -4.19 10.24 10.09
N HIS A 288 -3.85 10.23 11.39
CA HIS A 288 -4.79 9.88 12.44
C HIS A 288 -5.98 10.87 12.50
N GLU A 289 -5.72 12.17 12.46
CA GLU A 289 -6.79 13.19 12.40
C GLU A 289 -7.67 13.00 11.14
N ASN A 290 -7.06 12.75 10.00
CA ASN A 290 -7.78 12.48 8.76
C ASN A 290 -8.66 11.24 8.87
N ASN A 291 -8.13 10.14 9.39
CA ASN A 291 -8.87 8.90 9.61
C ASN A 291 -10.11 9.14 10.48
N ILE A 292 -9.96 9.85 11.60
CA ILE A 292 -11.09 10.15 12.49
C ILE A 292 -12.13 11.01 11.77
N ARG A 293 -11.70 12.01 11.02
CA ARG A 293 -12.60 12.87 10.24
C ARG A 293 -13.40 12.06 9.21
N PHE A 294 -12.74 11.17 8.47
CA PHE A 294 -13.41 10.28 7.51
C PHE A 294 -14.37 9.31 8.17
N ILE A 295 -13.98 8.72 9.30
CA ILE A 295 -14.84 7.84 10.09
C ILE A 295 -16.05 8.61 10.65
N MET A 296 -15.86 9.82 11.12
CA MET A 296 -16.96 10.67 11.59
C MET A 296 -17.98 10.93 10.46
N GLN A 297 -17.49 11.33 9.28
CA GLN A 297 -18.32 11.54 8.08
C GLN A 297 -19.07 10.25 7.69
N TYR A 298 -18.36 9.11 7.69
CA TYR A 298 -18.98 7.80 7.43
C TYR A 298 -20.11 7.49 8.41
N VAL A 299 -19.89 7.67 9.71
CA VAL A 299 -20.91 7.39 10.74
C VAL A 299 -22.10 8.36 10.62
N MET A 300 -21.83 9.66 10.38
CA MET A 300 -22.91 10.65 10.16
C MET A 300 -23.80 10.26 8.98
N TYR A 301 -23.20 9.87 7.85
CA TYR A 301 -23.97 9.46 6.67
C TYR A 301 -24.84 8.23 6.92
N HIS A 302 -24.34 7.24 7.67
CA HIS A 302 -25.06 5.99 7.93
C HIS A 302 -26.06 6.07 9.09
N GLN A 303 -25.99 7.10 9.97
CA GLN A 303 -27.03 7.35 10.98
C GLN A 303 -28.31 7.95 10.41
N VAL A 304 -28.23 8.64 9.27
CA VAL A 304 -29.40 9.26 8.61
C VAL A 304 -30.28 8.19 7.92
N THR A 305 -29.78 6.96 7.81
CA THR A 305 -30.44 5.87 7.06
C THR A 305 -31.11 4.83 7.97
N LEU A 306 -31.14 5.05 9.30
CA LEU A 306 -31.86 4.26 10.31
C LEU A 306 -33.00 5.08 10.89
#